data_6a21e15f01011109611684b680bfc64b
#
_entry.id   6a21e15f01011109611684b680bfc64b
#
_cell.length_a   1.000
_cell.length_b   1.000
_cell.length_c   1.000
_cell.angle_alpha   90.00
_cell.angle_beta   90.00
_cell.angle_gamma   90.00
#
_symmetry.space_group_name_H-M   'P 1'
#
loop_
_entity.id
_entity.type
_entity.pdbx_description
1 polymer ?
#
loop_
_entity_poly.entity_id
_entity_poly.type
_entity_poly.pdbx_seq_one_letter_code
_entity_poly.pdbx_strand_id
1 'polypeptide(L)'
;MDKISIIIPCFNEEENLLNNVLDPLYSYLKTHHSPFEIIIVDDGSTDSSYELCSAFLEGKDEVTLHRILHSGKPAAIYKGIMESEGEIVLLIDMDQSTPIKEMEKILYRFNEGYEIVIGSRGEKREGFSIFRKISSTIFRFIRQLVILKNIKDTQCGFKALKRNIAVQIFPLLSHISNNKEKSGWVVTAYDVELLFVAEKLHYLIKEVEVEWINNDLSKTKKRSGWKFVYESFEMIITIIKVLINDISGKYDF
;
A
#
# COMPACT_ATOMS: atom_id res chain seq x y z
N MET A 1 15.19 19.27 -3.75
CA MET A 1 14.32 18.21 -3.22
C MET A 1 14.95 16.90 -3.61
N ASP A 2 14.93 15.95 -2.71
CA ASP A 2 15.48 14.63 -2.96
C ASP A 2 14.54 13.85 -3.90
N LYS A 3 15.09 12.94 -4.70
CA LYS A 3 14.29 12.11 -5.64
C LYS A 3 13.26 11.32 -4.87
N ILE A 4 12.03 11.26 -5.40
CA ILE A 4 10.92 10.49 -4.81
C ILE A 4 10.58 9.34 -5.75
N SER A 5 10.41 8.14 -5.20
CA SER A 5 9.97 6.96 -5.95
C SER A 5 8.50 6.66 -5.65
N ILE A 6 7.66 6.70 -6.67
CA ILE A 6 6.24 6.34 -6.57
C ILE A 6 6.10 4.88 -6.97
N ILE A 7 5.65 4.02 -6.05
CA ILE A 7 5.51 2.58 -6.30
C ILE A 7 4.02 2.23 -6.44
N ILE A 8 3.66 1.65 -7.58
CA ILE A 8 2.29 1.31 -7.95
C ILE A 8 2.19 -0.19 -8.22
N PRO A 9 1.69 -1.01 -7.28
CA PRO A 9 1.37 -2.40 -7.56
C PRO A 9 0.15 -2.50 -8.47
N CYS A 10 0.23 -3.36 -9.48
CA CYS A 10 -0.80 -3.59 -10.48
C CYS A 10 -1.17 -5.07 -10.52
N PHE A 11 -2.46 -5.40 -10.45
CA PHE A 11 -2.98 -6.74 -10.67
C PHE A 11 -4.44 -6.71 -11.13
N ASN A 12 -4.66 -6.99 -12.42
CA ASN A 12 -5.99 -6.96 -13.05
C ASN A 12 -6.72 -5.62 -12.84
N GLU A 13 -6.06 -4.55 -13.25
CA GLU A 13 -6.50 -3.16 -13.11
C GLU A 13 -6.90 -2.52 -14.46
N GLU A 14 -7.22 -3.36 -15.47
CA GLU A 14 -7.56 -2.93 -16.85
C GLU A 14 -8.61 -1.81 -16.86
N GLU A 15 -9.68 -1.91 -16.07
CA GLU A 15 -10.74 -0.90 -16.06
C GLU A 15 -10.27 0.45 -15.49
N ASN A 16 -9.42 0.45 -14.47
CA ASN A 16 -8.83 1.67 -13.93
C ASN A 16 -7.87 2.31 -14.95
N LEU A 17 -7.04 1.51 -15.61
CA LEU A 17 -6.11 1.98 -16.64
C LEU A 17 -6.82 2.55 -17.87
N LEU A 18 -7.90 1.93 -18.33
CA LEU A 18 -8.74 2.46 -19.41
C LEU A 18 -9.40 3.81 -19.05
N ASN A 19 -9.60 4.08 -17.78
CA ASN A 19 -10.07 5.38 -17.28
C ASN A 19 -8.95 6.40 -17.06
N ASN A 20 -7.76 6.12 -17.60
CA ASN A 20 -6.64 7.06 -17.66
C ASN A 20 -6.19 7.59 -16.28
N VAL A 21 -6.10 6.71 -15.28
CA VAL A 21 -5.72 7.09 -13.90
C VAL A 21 -4.26 7.54 -13.76
N LEU A 22 -3.38 7.15 -14.69
CA LEU A 22 -1.94 7.42 -14.62
C LEU A 22 -1.53 8.78 -15.20
N ASP A 23 -2.22 9.32 -16.22
CA ASP A 23 -1.83 10.59 -16.82
C ASP A 23 -1.99 11.80 -15.89
N PRO A 24 -3.07 11.91 -15.10
CA PRO A 24 -3.18 12.98 -14.09
C PRO A 24 -2.08 12.90 -13.04
N LEU A 25 -1.74 11.69 -12.59
CA LEU A 25 -0.64 11.45 -11.66
C LEU A 25 0.71 11.89 -12.24
N TYR A 26 1.05 11.45 -13.45
CA TYR A 26 2.29 11.82 -14.12
C TYR A 26 2.40 13.32 -14.36
N SER A 27 1.32 13.94 -14.84
CA SER A 27 1.26 15.38 -15.09
C SER A 27 1.45 16.19 -13.81
N TYR A 28 0.87 15.75 -12.69
CA TYR A 28 1.06 16.37 -11.40
C TYR A 28 2.52 16.33 -10.96
N LEU A 29 3.15 15.15 -11.03
CA LEU A 29 4.55 14.95 -10.64
C LEU A 29 5.51 15.78 -11.50
N LYS A 30 5.30 15.80 -12.82
CA LYS A 30 6.10 16.63 -13.75
C LYS A 30 6.04 18.12 -13.43
N THR A 31 4.90 18.58 -12.92
CA THR A 31 4.70 20.01 -12.65
C THR A 31 5.18 20.42 -11.26
N HIS A 32 5.04 19.55 -10.26
CA HIS A 32 5.23 19.92 -8.85
C HIS A 32 6.45 19.25 -8.20
N HIS A 33 6.92 18.10 -8.72
CA HIS A 33 7.98 17.31 -8.12
C HIS A 33 9.00 16.87 -9.16
N SER A 34 10.23 17.36 -9.03
CA SER A 34 11.38 16.92 -9.82
C SER A 34 12.63 16.99 -8.94
N PRO A 35 13.46 15.92 -8.88
CA PRO A 35 13.33 14.66 -9.63
C PRO A 35 12.37 13.65 -8.98
N PHE A 36 11.69 12.86 -9.81
CA PHE A 36 10.84 11.74 -9.39
C PHE A 36 11.04 10.53 -10.31
N GLU A 37 10.54 9.39 -9.88
CA GLU A 37 10.33 8.20 -10.71
C GLU A 37 9.02 7.50 -10.35
N ILE A 38 8.41 6.82 -11.31
CA ILE A 38 7.24 5.97 -11.13
C ILE A 38 7.64 4.54 -11.46
N ILE A 39 7.42 3.63 -10.53
CA ILE A 39 7.73 2.21 -10.66
C ILE A 39 6.42 1.44 -10.59
N ILE A 40 5.94 0.98 -11.74
CA ILE A 40 4.76 0.12 -11.82
C ILE A 40 5.24 -1.33 -11.73
N VAL A 41 4.62 -2.11 -10.85
CA VAL A 41 4.93 -3.53 -10.71
C VAL A 41 3.69 -4.37 -10.96
N ASP A 42 3.65 -5.02 -12.12
CA ASP A 42 2.60 -5.98 -12.49
C ASP A 42 2.83 -7.30 -11.76
N ASP A 43 1.88 -7.67 -10.91
CA ASP A 43 1.88 -8.91 -10.12
C ASP A 43 1.25 -10.08 -10.91
N GLY A 44 1.64 -10.23 -12.17
CA GLY A 44 1.17 -11.33 -13.01
C GLY A 44 -0.28 -11.17 -13.46
N SER A 45 -0.69 -10.00 -13.91
CA SER A 45 -2.03 -9.76 -14.45
C SER A 45 -2.38 -10.70 -15.60
N THR A 46 -3.66 -11.07 -15.66
CA THR A 46 -4.24 -11.97 -16.67
C THR A 46 -5.16 -11.26 -17.66
N ASP A 47 -5.39 -9.97 -17.45
CA ASP A 47 -6.11 -9.05 -18.32
C ASP A 47 -5.13 -8.16 -19.10
N SER A 48 -5.61 -7.10 -19.74
CA SER A 48 -4.77 -6.17 -20.54
C SER A 48 -3.99 -5.15 -19.69
N SER A 49 -3.89 -5.32 -18.36
CA SER A 49 -3.22 -4.37 -17.47
C SER A 49 -1.76 -4.16 -17.81
N TYR A 50 -1.02 -5.23 -18.11
CA TYR A 50 0.39 -5.13 -18.44
C TYR A 50 0.63 -4.36 -19.74
N GLU A 51 -0.14 -4.65 -20.78
CA GLU A 51 -0.07 -3.98 -22.09
C GLU A 51 -0.42 -2.50 -21.97
N LEU A 52 -1.45 -2.16 -21.19
CA LEU A 52 -1.84 -0.76 -20.94
C LEU A 52 -0.77 0.00 -20.14
N CYS A 53 -0.17 -0.61 -19.13
CA CYS A 53 0.96 -0.03 -18.44
C CYS A 53 2.16 0.15 -19.37
N SER A 54 2.46 -0.84 -20.22
CA SER A 54 3.55 -0.75 -21.19
C SER A 54 3.35 0.40 -22.19
N ALA A 55 2.14 0.60 -22.68
CA ALA A 55 1.81 1.73 -23.54
C ALA A 55 1.95 3.08 -22.81
N PHE A 56 1.62 3.13 -21.53
CA PHE A 56 1.77 4.36 -20.73
C PHE A 56 3.23 4.81 -20.60
N LEU A 57 4.20 3.89 -20.62
CA LEU A 57 5.63 4.22 -20.51
C LEU A 57 6.19 4.95 -21.73
N GLU A 58 5.55 4.83 -22.88
CA GLU A 58 6.09 5.41 -24.13
C GLU A 58 6.39 6.90 -23.99
N GLY A 59 7.64 7.29 -24.23
CA GLY A 59 8.10 8.68 -24.13
C GLY A 59 8.22 9.25 -22.71
N LYS A 60 8.23 8.40 -21.67
CA LYS A 60 8.34 8.81 -20.27
C LYS A 60 9.53 8.11 -19.58
N ASP A 61 10.69 8.75 -19.60
CA ASP A 61 11.93 8.19 -19.04
C ASP A 61 11.88 7.98 -17.52
N GLU A 62 10.98 8.68 -16.82
CA GLU A 62 10.80 8.58 -15.38
C GLU A 62 9.89 7.41 -14.96
N VAL A 63 9.36 6.64 -15.92
CA VAL A 63 8.42 5.54 -15.65
C VAL A 63 9.06 4.21 -16.01
N THR A 64 9.02 3.26 -15.09
CA THR A 64 9.46 1.87 -15.32
C THR A 64 8.34 0.89 -15.02
N LEU A 65 8.34 -0.23 -15.75
CA LEU A 65 7.40 -1.34 -15.57
C LEU A 65 8.19 -2.63 -15.31
N HIS A 66 7.86 -3.27 -14.20
CA HIS A 66 8.38 -4.59 -13.86
C HIS A 66 7.23 -5.59 -13.80
N ARG A 67 7.48 -6.84 -14.18
CA ARG A 67 6.52 -7.94 -14.05
C ARG A 67 7.08 -9.03 -13.16
N ILE A 68 6.27 -9.53 -12.23
CA ILE A 68 6.61 -10.66 -11.37
C ILE A 68 5.57 -11.78 -11.53
N LEU A 69 5.91 -12.99 -11.06
CA LEU A 69 4.92 -14.05 -10.88
C LEU A 69 3.96 -13.65 -9.76
N HIS A 70 2.66 -13.96 -9.94
CA HIS A 70 1.64 -13.55 -8.98
C HIS A 70 1.97 -14.00 -7.55
N SER A 71 2.35 -13.06 -6.72
CA SER A 71 2.82 -13.28 -5.34
C SER A 71 2.07 -12.41 -4.33
N GLY A 72 1.19 -11.53 -4.80
CA GLY A 72 0.37 -10.63 -4.03
C GLY A 72 0.97 -9.23 -3.87
N LYS A 73 0.12 -8.26 -3.53
CA LYS A 73 0.46 -6.84 -3.42
C LYS A 73 1.76 -6.54 -2.64
N PRO A 74 2.05 -7.18 -1.47
CA PRO A 74 3.30 -6.90 -0.75
C PRO A 74 4.55 -7.25 -1.55
N ALA A 75 4.52 -8.34 -2.34
CA ALA A 75 5.65 -8.75 -3.17
C ALA A 75 5.89 -7.76 -4.32
N ALA A 76 4.82 -7.27 -4.95
CA ALA A 76 4.91 -6.22 -5.96
C ALA A 76 5.49 -4.92 -5.39
N ILE A 77 5.02 -4.49 -4.22
CA ILE A 77 5.57 -3.33 -3.52
C ILE A 77 7.05 -3.53 -3.20
N TYR A 78 7.43 -4.69 -2.65
CA TYR A 78 8.82 -4.98 -2.32
C TYR A 78 9.72 -4.96 -3.55
N LYS A 79 9.26 -5.53 -4.67
CA LYS A 79 9.99 -5.43 -5.95
C LYS A 79 10.20 -3.96 -6.34
N GLY A 80 9.18 -3.12 -6.26
CA GLY A 80 9.29 -1.69 -6.54
C GLY A 80 10.26 -0.97 -5.60
N ILE A 81 10.27 -1.31 -4.30
CA ILE A 81 11.23 -0.76 -3.33
C ILE A 81 12.68 -1.11 -3.72
N MET A 82 12.92 -2.34 -4.14
CA MET A 82 14.27 -2.79 -4.54
C MET A 82 14.77 -2.08 -5.82
N GLU A 83 13.87 -1.76 -6.73
CA GLU A 83 14.20 -1.03 -7.97
C GLU A 83 14.24 0.50 -7.79
N SER A 84 13.76 1.03 -6.66
CA SER A 84 13.68 2.46 -6.42
C SER A 84 15.05 3.07 -6.12
N GLU A 85 15.24 4.34 -6.50
CA GLU A 85 16.46 5.14 -6.23
C GLU A 85 16.19 6.37 -5.35
N GLY A 86 14.92 6.76 -5.19
CA GLY A 86 14.54 7.93 -4.40
C GLY A 86 14.80 7.74 -2.90
N GLU A 87 15.03 8.83 -2.18
CA GLU A 87 15.21 8.80 -0.73
C GLU A 87 13.93 8.45 0.02
N ILE A 88 12.79 8.82 -0.55
CA ILE A 88 11.46 8.48 -0.05
C ILE A 88 10.75 7.61 -1.09
N VAL A 89 10.18 6.51 -0.64
CA VAL A 89 9.26 5.69 -1.41
C VAL A 89 7.82 6.00 -1.00
N LEU A 90 6.98 6.37 -1.97
CA LEU A 90 5.55 6.59 -1.79
C LEU A 90 4.79 5.45 -2.43
N LEU A 91 4.07 4.71 -1.62
CA LEU A 91 3.18 3.62 -2.05
C LEU A 91 1.81 4.20 -2.39
N ILE A 92 1.26 3.87 -3.54
CA ILE A 92 -0.08 4.29 -3.96
C ILE A 92 -0.81 3.15 -4.66
N ASP A 93 -2.14 3.14 -4.55
CA ASP A 93 -2.97 2.18 -5.28
C ASP A 93 -3.23 2.65 -6.72
N MET A 94 -3.38 1.71 -7.66
CA MET A 94 -3.64 2.01 -9.07
C MET A 94 -4.92 2.83 -9.27
N ASP A 95 -5.95 2.62 -8.45
CA ASP A 95 -7.25 3.28 -8.56
C ASP A 95 -7.23 4.78 -8.18
N GLN A 96 -6.09 5.29 -7.68
CA GLN A 96 -5.93 6.69 -7.24
C GLN A 96 -7.04 7.16 -6.29
N SER A 97 -7.55 6.26 -5.44
CA SER A 97 -8.57 6.59 -4.43
C SER A 97 -8.10 7.67 -3.45
N THR A 98 -6.79 7.81 -3.25
CA THR A 98 -6.17 8.97 -2.62
C THR A 98 -5.51 9.81 -3.72
N PRO A 99 -5.98 11.05 -3.96
CA PRO A 99 -5.40 11.91 -4.98
C PRO A 99 -3.91 12.19 -4.73
N ILE A 100 -3.10 12.19 -5.79
CA ILE A 100 -1.65 12.38 -5.66
C ILE A 100 -1.26 13.69 -4.97
N LYS A 101 -2.06 14.75 -5.07
CA LYS A 101 -1.84 16.04 -4.37
C LYS A 101 -1.70 15.88 -2.85
N GLU A 102 -2.27 14.83 -2.26
CA GLU A 102 -2.19 14.55 -0.83
C GLU A 102 -0.75 14.18 -0.38
N MET A 103 0.14 13.87 -1.34
CA MET A 103 1.55 13.61 -1.05
C MET A 103 2.24 14.79 -0.37
N GLU A 104 1.83 16.03 -0.63
CA GLU A 104 2.40 17.22 0.00
C GLU A 104 2.29 17.18 1.53
N LYS A 105 1.12 16.75 2.03
CA LYS A 105 0.88 16.60 3.47
C LYS A 105 1.77 15.51 4.07
N ILE A 106 2.00 14.45 3.31
CA ILE A 106 2.84 13.30 3.70
C ILE A 106 4.31 13.72 3.72
N LEU A 107 4.81 14.30 2.63
CA LEU A 107 6.21 14.68 2.48
C LEU A 107 6.63 15.74 3.48
N TYR A 108 5.75 16.69 3.80
CA TYR A 108 6.02 17.69 4.82
C TYR A 108 6.43 17.09 6.17
N ARG A 109 5.89 15.93 6.54
CA ARG A 109 6.17 15.27 7.83
C ARG A 109 7.59 14.72 7.95
N PHE A 110 8.24 14.40 6.84
CA PHE A 110 9.65 13.99 6.86
C PHE A 110 10.56 15.13 7.33
N ASN A 111 10.21 16.39 7.05
CA ASN A 111 10.92 17.56 7.56
C ASN A 111 10.78 17.72 9.09
N GLU A 112 9.73 17.14 9.67
CA GLU A 112 9.52 17.11 11.13
C GLU A 112 10.27 15.94 11.81
N GLY A 113 11.04 15.15 11.04
CA GLY A 113 11.83 14.05 11.54
C GLY A 113 11.13 12.68 11.52
N TYR A 114 9.88 12.59 11.03
CA TYR A 114 9.22 11.31 10.87
C TYR A 114 9.91 10.48 9.78
N GLU A 115 9.81 9.16 9.92
CA GLU A 115 10.51 8.21 9.06
C GLU A 115 9.55 7.38 8.22
N ILE A 116 8.33 7.23 8.72
CA ILE A 116 7.19 6.59 8.05
C ILE A 116 5.99 7.49 8.22
N VAL A 117 5.31 7.79 7.13
CA VAL A 117 4.09 8.61 7.15
C VAL A 117 2.98 7.88 6.41
N ILE A 118 1.84 7.72 7.07
CA ILE A 118 0.70 6.97 6.51
C ILE A 118 -0.52 7.89 6.37
N GLY A 119 -1.23 7.70 5.27
CA GLY A 119 -2.53 8.34 5.08
C GLY A 119 -3.61 7.70 5.97
N SER A 120 -4.58 8.49 6.38
CA SER A 120 -5.79 8.05 7.08
C SER A 120 -7.02 8.58 6.36
N ARG A 121 -7.96 7.69 6.06
CA ARG A 121 -9.19 8.01 5.32
C ARG A 121 -10.25 8.71 6.17
N GLY A 122 -9.92 9.10 7.41
CA GLY A 122 -10.84 9.74 8.33
C GLY A 122 -12.02 8.86 8.79
N GLU A 123 -12.90 9.43 9.63
CA GLU A 123 -14.06 8.72 10.16
C GLU A 123 -15.33 8.85 9.30
N LYS A 124 -15.39 9.85 8.43
CA LYS A 124 -16.55 10.12 7.56
C LYS A 124 -16.55 9.20 6.33
N ARG A 125 -16.95 7.97 6.53
CA ARG A 125 -17.17 7.01 5.42
C ARG A 125 -18.68 6.90 5.18
N GLU A 126 -19.17 7.54 4.15
CA GLU A 126 -20.56 7.42 3.71
C GLU A 126 -20.80 6.08 2.98
N GLY A 127 -21.98 5.48 3.14
CA GLY A 127 -22.43 4.33 2.35
C GLY A 127 -22.11 2.94 2.89
N PHE A 128 -21.66 2.78 4.15
CA PHE A 128 -21.42 1.44 4.71
C PHE A 128 -22.64 0.86 5.44
N SER A 129 -22.92 -0.44 5.21
CA SER A 129 -23.92 -1.18 5.98
C SER A 129 -23.55 -1.23 7.47
N ILE A 130 -24.55 -1.34 8.35
CA ILE A 130 -24.39 -1.40 9.82
C ILE A 130 -23.43 -2.55 10.22
N PHE A 131 -23.54 -3.72 9.58
CA PHE A 131 -22.66 -4.85 9.80
C PHE A 131 -21.19 -4.52 9.51
N ARG A 132 -20.92 -3.79 8.43
CA ARG A 132 -19.56 -3.38 8.03
C ARG A 132 -18.97 -2.35 9.00
N LYS A 133 -19.82 -1.47 9.55
CA LYS A 133 -19.40 -0.51 10.61
C LYS A 133 -19.02 -1.25 11.89
N ILE A 134 -19.82 -2.22 12.33
CA ILE A 134 -19.55 -3.00 13.55
C ILE A 134 -18.25 -3.82 13.40
N SER A 135 -18.11 -4.59 12.32
CA SER A 135 -16.90 -5.42 12.09
C SER A 135 -15.65 -4.57 11.99
N SER A 136 -15.70 -3.42 11.30
CA SER A 136 -14.57 -2.50 11.20
C SER A 136 -14.20 -1.87 12.55
N THR A 137 -15.19 -1.65 13.43
CA THR A 137 -14.96 -1.10 14.77
C THR A 137 -14.33 -2.15 15.69
N ILE A 138 -14.83 -3.39 15.67
CA ILE A 138 -14.25 -4.51 16.42
C ILE A 138 -12.80 -4.75 15.97
N PHE A 139 -12.54 -4.79 14.67
CA PHE A 139 -11.20 -4.96 14.15
C PHE A 139 -10.25 -3.83 14.58
N ARG A 140 -10.69 -2.57 14.48
CA ARG A 140 -9.91 -1.42 14.96
C ARG A 140 -9.60 -1.54 16.45
N PHE A 141 -10.59 -1.93 17.25
CA PHE A 141 -10.43 -2.08 18.69
C PHE A 141 -9.43 -3.18 19.06
N ILE A 142 -9.54 -4.38 18.46
CA ILE A 142 -8.59 -5.47 18.68
C ILE A 142 -7.19 -5.05 18.28
N ARG A 143 -7.00 -4.44 17.11
CA ARG A 143 -5.72 -3.97 16.62
C ARG A 143 -5.10 -2.91 17.54
N GLN A 144 -5.88 -1.91 17.97
CA GLN A 144 -5.40 -0.85 18.86
C GLN A 144 -5.03 -1.34 20.26
N LEU A 145 -5.79 -2.31 20.78
CA LEU A 145 -5.49 -2.90 22.09
C LEU A 145 -4.23 -3.77 22.09
N VAL A 146 -3.99 -4.46 20.98
CA VAL A 146 -3.05 -5.58 20.96
C VAL A 146 -1.74 -5.21 20.27
N ILE A 147 -1.78 -4.38 19.23
CA ILE A 147 -0.62 -4.18 18.34
C ILE A 147 -0.27 -2.71 18.12
N LEU A 148 -1.22 -1.84 17.74
CA LEU A 148 -0.94 -0.48 17.26
C LEU A 148 -1.83 0.54 17.99
N LYS A 149 -1.35 1.07 19.10
CA LYS A 149 -2.16 1.95 19.99
C LYS A 149 -2.48 3.31 19.37
N ASN A 150 -1.57 3.88 18.59
CA ASN A 150 -1.62 5.27 18.12
C ASN A 150 -2.07 5.41 16.66
N ILE A 151 -2.29 4.33 15.91
CA ILE A 151 -2.63 4.34 14.50
C ILE A 151 -4.10 3.98 14.29
N LYS A 152 -4.85 4.86 13.64
CA LYS A 152 -6.30 4.70 13.41
C LYS A 152 -6.62 3.94 12.13
N ASP A 153 -5.89 4.19 11.02
CA ASP A 153 -6.13 3.57 9.71
C ASP A 153 -4.87 2.91 9.13
N THR A 154 -4.65 1.64 9.43
CA THR A 154 -3.52 0.89 8.88
C THR A 154 -3.67 0.53 7.41
N GLN A 155 -4.90 0.52 6.88
CA GLN A 155 -5.23 -0.04 5.57
C GLN A 155 -5.29 0.99 4.43
N CYS A 156 -5.00 2.26 4.69
CA CYS A 156 -4.86 3.23 3.62
C CYS A 156 -3.65 2.85 2.75
N GLY A 157 -3.84 2.69 1.43
CA GLY A 157 -2.76 2.34 0.49
C GLY A 157 -1.72 3.45 0.31
N PHE A 158 -2.03 4.65 0.76
CA PHE A 158 -1.20 5.84 0.61
C PHE A 158 -0.22 5.94 1.80
N LYS A 159 1.02 5.47 1.61
CA LYS A 159 2.06 5.42 2.64
C LYS A 159 3.40 5.83 2.06
N ALA A 160 4.15 6.63 2.82
CA ALA A 160 5.53 6.96 2.47
C ALA A 160 6.50 6.48 3.55
N LEU A 161 7.66 6.01 3.13
CA LEU A 161 8.74 5.56 3.99
C LEU A 161 10.07 6.11 3.46
N LYS A 162 11.03 6.39 4.35
CA LYS A 162 12.42 6.51 3.92
C LYS A 162 12.83 5.19 3.26
N ARG A 163 13.48 5.26 2.10
CA ARG A 163 13.82 4.07 1.31
C ARG A 163 14.67 3.07 2.10
N ASN A 164 15.67 3.54 2.82
CA ASN A 164 16.54 2.68 3.64
C ASN A 164 15.74 1.87 4.67
N ILE A 165 14.70 2.46 5.26
CA ILE A 165 13.80 1.79 6.21
C ILE A 165 12.90 0.79 5.47
N ALA A 166 12.36 1.16 4.33
CA ALA A 166 11.55 0.24 3.52
C ALA A 166 12.34 -1.00 3.11
N VAL A 167 13.58 -0.85 2.64
CA VAL A 167 14.49 -1.95 2.30
C VAL A 167 14.78 -2.85 3.51
N GLN A 168 14.84 -2.28 4.71
CA GLN A 168 15.10 -3.03 5.94
C GLN A 168 13.88 -3.80 6.45
N ILE A 169 12.68 -3.18 6.44
CA ILE A 169 11.48 -3.76 7.04
C ILE A 169 10.81 -4.80 6.14
N PHE A 170 10.69 -4.52 4.83
CA PHE A 170 9.89 -5.38 3.94
C PHE A 170 10.34 -6.84 3.91
N PRO A 171 11.66 -7.19 3.90
CA PRO A 171 12.11 -8.59 3.96
C PRO A 171 11.63 -9.37 5.19
N LEU A 172 11.33 -8.67 6.28
CA LEU A 172 10.89 -9.27 7.55
C LEU A 172 9.42 -9.70 7.52
N LEU A 173 8.64 -9.12 6.60
CA LEU A 173 7.23 -9.41 6.50
C LEU A 173 6.97 -10.85 6.07
N SER A 174 6.03 -11.50 6.75
CA SER A 174 5.70 -12.92 6.53
C SER A 174 5.27 -13.22 5.11
N HIS A 175 4.69 -12.24 4.42
CA HIS A 175 4.20 -12.39 3.05
C HIS A 175 5.30 -12.29 2.00
N ILE A 176 6.47 -11.74 2.35
CA ILE A 176 7.64 -11.64 1.47
C ILE A 176 8.52 -12.87 1.59
N SER A 177 8.71 -13.38 2.81
CA SER A 177 9.59 -14.53 3.08
C SER A 177 9.08 -15.86 2.53
N ASN A 178 7.81 -15.96 2.14
CA ASN A 178 7.19 -17.15 1.57
C ASN A 178 6.99 -17.00 0.05
N ASN A 179 8.05 -17.12 -0.72
CA ASN A 179 8.09 -17.01 -2.19
C ASN A 179 7.30 -18.16 -2.89
N LYS A 180 6.00 -18.30 -2.61
CA LYS A 180 5.13 -19.26 -3.29
C LYS A 180 4.18 -18.51 -4.22
N GLU A 181 4.12 -18.95 -5.46
CA GLU A 181 3.08 -18.55 -6.40
C GLU A 181 1.70 -18.70 -5.75
N LYS A 182 0.89 -17.65 -5.82
CA LYS A 182 -0.45 -17.64 -5.23
C LYS A 182 -1.48 -17.68 -6.35
N SER A 183 -2.63 -18.24 -6.08
CA SER A 183 -3.74 -18.27 -7.03
C SER A 183 -4.88 -17.39 -6.54
N GLY A 184 -5.40 -16.53 -7.43
CA GLY A 184 -6.55 -15.67 -7.15
C GLY A 184 -6.24 -14.46 -6.24
N TRP A 185 -7.28 -13.74 -5.84
CA TRP A 185 -7.16 -12.56 -4.98
C TRP A 185 -6.65 -12.93 -3.58
N VAL A 186 -5.51 -12.40 -3.21
CA VAL A 186 -4.89 -12.63 -1.90
C VAL A 186 -5.19 -11.45 -0.98
N VAL A 187 -5.99 -11.68 0.06
CA VAL A 187 -6.16 -10.72 1.14
C VAL A 187 -4.95 -10.79 2.06
N THR A 188 -4.23 -9.70 2.19
CA THR A 188 -3.11 -9.62 3.10
C THR A 188 -3.27 -8.43 4.02
N ALA A 189 -3.14 -8.63 5.32
CA ALA A 189 -3.03 -7.54 6.28
C ALA A 189 -1.55 -7.18 6.52
N TYR A 190 -0.73 -7.22 5.46
CA TYR A 190 0.70 -6.86 5.54
C TYR A 190 0.90 -5.45 6.11
N ASP A 191 -0.05 -4.57 5.89
CA ASP A 191 -0.04 -3.21 6.43
C ASP A 191 0.04 -3.18 7.96
N VAL A 192 -0.63 -4.12 8.62
CA VAL A 192 -0.59 -4.26 10.08
C VAL A 192 0.78 -4.77 10.53
N GLU A 193 1.31 -5.80 9.86
CA GLU A 193 2.63 -6.35 10.14
C GLU A 193 3.73 -5.31 9.89
N LEU A 194 3.66 -4.57 8.79
CA LEU A 194 4.60 -3.49 8.44
C LEU A 194 4.70 -2.45 9.58
N LEU A 195 3.55 -1.94 10.02
CA LEU A 195 3.51 -0.88 11.04
C LEU A 195 3.90 -1.41 12.42
N PHE A 196 3.54 -2.67 12.72
CA PHE A 196 3.96 -3.33 13.96
C PHE A 196 5.49 -3.48 14.02
N VAL A 197 6.12 -3.99 12.96
CA VAL A 197 7.58 -4.13 12.88
C VAL A 197 8.25 -2.76 12.96
N ALA A 198 7.68 -1.74 12.30
CA ALA A 198 8.19 -0.39 12.37
C ALA A 198 8.15 0.20 13.79
N GLU A 199 7.03 0.03 14.54
CA GLU A 199 6.95 0.45 15.95
C GLU A 199 7.93 -0.32 16.83
N LYS A 200 8.07 -1.64 16.62
CA LYS A 200 9.01 -2.49 17.37
C LYS A 200 10.47 -2.06 17.16
N LEU A 201 10.81 -1.64 15.95
CA LEU A 201 12.13 -1.11 15.60
C LEU A 201 12.30 0.38 15.96
N HIS A 202 11.33 0.97 16.68
CA HIS A 202 11.34 2.36 17.17
C HIS A 202 11.39 3.44 16.08
N TYR A 203 10.93 3.15 14.86
CA TYR A 203 10.80 4.17 13.83
C TYR A 203 9.65 5.15 14.14
N LEU A 204 9.88 6.42 13.83
CA LEU A 204 8.92 7.48 14.06
C LEU A 204 7.83 7.47 12.97
N ILE A 205 6.63 7.05 13.37
CA ILE A 205 5.47 6.94 12.48
C ILE A 205 4.51 8.10 12.69
N LYS A 206 4.03 8.71 11.60
CA LYS A 206 2.98 9.72 11.62
C LYS A 206 1.79 9.30 10.78
N GLU A 207 0.60 9.41 11.34
CA GLU A 207 -0.67 9.32 10.60
C GLU A 207 -1.16 10.72 10.22
N VAL A 208 -1.58 10.88 8.96
CA VAL A 208 -2.07 12.15 8.39
C VAL A 208 -3.40 11.92 7.70
N GLU A 209 -4.41 12.72 8.01
CA GLU A 209 -5.71 12.63 7.33
C GLU A 209 -5.56 13.12 5.88
N VAL A 210 -6.00 12.25 4.94
CA VAL A 210 -5.95 12.48 3.50
C VAL A 210 -7.36 12.43 2.90
N GLU A 211 -7.56 13.17 1.83
CA GLU A 211 -8.76 13.02 0.99
C GLU A 211 -8.80 11.61 0.41
N TRP A 212 -9.93 10.95 0.54
CA TRP A 212 -10.13 9.61 -0.01
C TRP A 212 -11.48 9.50 -0.72
N ILE A 213 -11.43 9.11 -1.98
CA ILE A 213 -12.60 8.95 -2.85
C ILE A 213 -12.58 7.51 -3.37
N ASN A 214 -13.70 6.80 -3.26
CA ASN A 214 -13.77 5.43 -3.79
C ASN A 214 -13.86 5.47 -5.32
N ASN A 215 -12.73 5.39 -5.99
CA ASN A 215 -12.62 5.41 -7.47
C ASN A 215 -12.41 4.00 -8.06
N ASP A 216 -12.41 2.96 -7.24
CA ASP A 216 -12.07 1.61 -7.68
C ASP A 216 -13.13 1.01 -8.62
N LEU A 217 -12.77 0.81 -9.87
CA LEU A 217 -13.58 0.22 -10.92
C LEU A 217 -13.24 -1.26 -11.18
N SER A 218 -12.20 -1.81 -10.52
CA SER A 218 -11.73 -3.17 -10.78
C SER A 218 -12.81 -4.23 -10.52
N LYS A 219 -12.94 -5.18 -11.47
CA LYS A 219 -13.90 -6.31 -11.36
C LYS A 219 -13.57 -7.26 -10.22
N THR A 220 -12.30 -7.33 -9.84
CA THR A 220 -11.79 -8.23 -8.80
C THR A 220 -12.34 -7.90 -7.42
N LYS A 221 -12.78 -6.68 -7.19
CA LYS A 221 -13.25 -6.18 -5.89
C LYS A 221 -14.78 -6.16 -5.73
N LYS A 222 -15.58 -6.68 -6.67
CA LYS A 222 -17.05 -6.82 -6.46
C LYS A 222 -17.31 -7.77 -5.28
N ARG A 223 -17.70 -7.17 -4.14
CA ARG A 223 -17.79 -7.84 -2.83
C ARG A 223 -19.18 -8.41 -2.59
N SER A 224 -19.27 -9.72 -2.40
CA SER A 224 -20.41 -10.35 -1.72
C SER A 224 -20.27 -10.21 -0.19
N GLY A 225 -21.38 -10.23 0.57
CA GLY A 225 -21.35 -10.12 2.04
C GLY A 225 -20.48 -11.20 2.71
N TRP A 226 -20.46 -12.41 2.17
CA TRP A 226 -19.64 -13.53 2.66
C TRP A 226 -18.13 -13.29 2.48
N LYS A 227 -17.72 -12.65 1.38
CA LYS A 227 -16.32 -12.28 1.14
C LYS A 227 -15.81 -11.33 2.23
N PHE A 228 -16.65 -10.39 2.66
CA PHE A 228 -16.31 -9.45 3.74
C PHE A 228 -16.10 -10.15 5.09
N VAL A 229 -16.92 -11.14 5.43
CA VAL A 229 -16.75 -11.94 6.67
C VAL A 229 -15.44 -12.71 6.63
N TYR A 230 -15.13 -13.35 5.48
CA TYR A 230 -13.89 -14.07 5.28
C TYR A 230 -12.67 -13.14 5.39
N GLU A 231 -12.68 -11.99 4.73
CA GLU A 231 -11.61 -10.98 4.82
C GLU A 231 -11.38 -10.52 6.27
N SER A 232 -12.46 -10.29 7.03
CA SER A 232 -12.36 -9.90 8.44
C SER A 232 -11.72 -10.99 9.30
N PHE A 233 -12.01 -12.26 9.02
CA PHE A 233 -11.43 -13.41 9.72
C PHE A 233 -9.94 -13.58 9.39
N GLU A 234 -9.56 -13.46 8.12
CA GLU A 234 -8.16 -13.47 7.68
C GLU A 234 -7.33 -12.37 8.33
N MET A 235 -7.92 -11.19 8.53
CA MET A 235 -7.25 -10.09 9.21
C MET A 235 -6.99 -10.41 10.70
N ILE A 236 -7.93 -11.06 11.40
CA ILE A 236 -7.73 -11.50 12.79
C ILE A 236 -6.62 -12.56 12.86
N ILE A 237 -6.65 -13.53 11.96
CA ILE A 237 -5.59 -14.55 11.86
C ILE A 237 -4.22 -13.89 11.63
N THR A 238 -4.16 -12.86 10.80
CA THR A 238 -2.91 -12.13 10.55
C THR A 238 -2.40 -11.44 11.82
N ILE A 239 -3.27 -10.80 12.59
CA ILE A 239 -2.89 -10.20 13.88
C ILE A 239 -2.30 -11.27 14.82
N ILE A 240 -2.97 -12.43 14.94
CA ILE A 240 -2.48 -13.53 15.77
C ILE A 240 -1.10 -14.03 15.28
N LYS A 241 -0.92 -14.17 13.96
CA LYS A 241 0.37 -14.55 13.37
C LYS A 241 1.46 -13.54 13.67
N VAL A 242 1.18 -12.25 13.61
CA VAL A 242 2.14 -11.19 13.96
C VAL A 242 2.59 -11.34 15.42
N LEU A 243 1.65 -11.56 16.34
CA LEU A 243 1.98 -11.77 17.75
C LEU A 243 2.82 -13.05 17.99
N ILE A 244 2.47 -14.15 17.32
CA ILE A 244 3.24 -15.40 17.41
C ILE A 244 4.66 -15.19 16.86
N ASN A 245 4.80 -14.52 15.74
CA ASN A 245 6.09 -14.20 15.14
C ASN A 245 6.94 -13.31 16.08
N ASP A 246 6.30 -12.37 16.74
CA ASP A 246 6.94 -11.49 17.72
C ASP A 246 7.47 -12.29 18.93
N ILE A 247 6.62 -13.11 19.53
CA ILE A 247 7.01 -13.99 20.66
C ILE A 247 8.11 -14.98 20.26
N SER A 248 8.12 -15.43 19.01
CA SER A 248 9.15 -16.34 18.49
C SER A 248 10.49 -15.65 18.15
N GLY A 249 10.60 -14.34 18.36
CA GLY A 249 11.81 -13.57 18.07
C GLY A 249 12.06 -13.28 16.59
N LYS A 250 11.08 -13.49 15.71
CA LYS A 250 11.24 -13.23 14.26
C LYS A 250 11.61 -11.79 13.94
N TYR A 251 11.20 -10.84 14.76
CA TYR A 251 11.43 -9.41 14.58
C TYR A 251 12.49 -8.84 15.51
N ASP A 252 13.25 -9.68 16.22
CA ASP A 252 14.36 -9.28 17.08
C ASP A 252 15.65 -9.18 16.24
N PHE A 253 16.40 -8.07 16.42
CA PHE A 253 17.67 -7.75 15.74
C PHE A 253 18.73 -7.38 16.77
#